data_70132d872f536f5c150ab2be1d89c15a
#
_entry.id   70132d872f536f5c150ab2be1d89c15a
#
_cell.length_a   1.000
_cell.length_b   1.000
_cell.length_c   1.000
_cell.angle_alpha   90.00
_cell.angle_beta   90.00
_cell.angle_gamma   90.00
#
_symmetry.space_group_name_H-M   'P 1'
#
loop_
_entity.id
_entity.type
_entity.pdbx_description
1 polymer ?
#
loop_
_entity_poly.entity_id
_entity_poly.type
_entity_poly.pdbx_seq_one_letter_code
_entity_poly.pdbx_strand_id
1 'polypeptide(L)'
;MKGYLKKGIACFIFLFSISMSLSFVSALEGNDEVKMNDVVEVKNGLYKENGKVYFYENDVAITGIVNDNGTFYYVNADGNVKTGWVNDQNHWYFVNNDATCKQGWYKYYGKWYYLDANDVTYPSSAVTNQAKEINGIKYHFDENGAIKTGWMLDGNDWHYYDQNGNKCTGWVYVKNQWYLLNNDGVMQTGWQRVSGKWYYLDESGQG
;
A
#
# COMPACT_ATOMS: atom_id res chain seq x y z
N MET A 1 10.28 44.84 22.69
CA MET A 1 9.33 45.74 22.02
C MET A 1 8.06 44.98 21.75
N LYS A 2 6.95 45.33 22.35
CA LYS A 2 5.65 44.71 22.12
C LYS A 2 5.09 45.26 20.81
N GLY A 3 4.95 44.40 19.79
CA GLY A 3 4.35 44.80 18.52
C GLY A 3 2.83 44.71 18.59
N TYR A 4 2.14 45.70 18.10
CA TYR A 4 0.68 45.77 17.96
C TYR A 4 0.32 45.81 16.47
N LEU A 5 -0.68 45.05 16.03
CA LEU A 5 -1.26 45.13 14.69
C LEU A 5 -2.55 45.97 14.71
N LYS A 6 -2.64 46.98 13.85
CA LYS A 6 -3.90 47.72 13.64
C LYS A 6 -4.80 47.03 12.64
N LYS A 7 -6.10 47.10 12.88
CA LYS A 7 -7.15 46.58 11.96
C LYS A 7 -6.94 47.00 10.51
N GLY A 8 -6.98 46.04 9.59
CA GLY A 8 -7.09 46.31 8.15
C GLY A 8 -5.92 45.85 7.27
N ILE A 9 -4.92 45.16 7.80
CA ILE A 9 -3.82 44.61 7.00
C ILE A 9 -3.81 43.10 7.12
N ALA A 10 -4.14 42.39 6.02
CA ALA A 10 -3.92 40.97 5.88
C ALA A 10 -2.40 40.73 5.80
N CYS A 11 -1.80 40.25 6.85
CA CYS A 11 -0.39 39.89 6.86
C CYS A 11 -0.24 38.41 6.43
N PHE A 12 0.24 38.23 5.18
CA PHE A 12 0.69 36.91 4.73
C PHE A 12 2.07 36.65 5.32
N ILE A 13 2.15 35.75 6.31
CA ILE A 13 3.43 35.23 6.78
C ILE A 13 3.71 33.95 6.01
N PHE A 14 4.68 33.99 5.09
CA PHE A 14 5.28 32.80 4.51
C PHE A 14 6.25 32.20 5.55
N LEU A 15 5.90 31.06 6.10
CA LEU A 15 6.81 30.24 6.88
C LEU A 15 7.19 28.98 6.09
N PHE A 16 8.48 28.74 6.03
CA PHE A 16 9.13 27.61 5.37
C PHE A 16 8.69 26.28 5.98
N SER A 17 8.26 25.37 5.14
CA SER A 17 8.24 23.90 5.23
C SER A 17 8.23 23.24 6.62
N ILE A 18 7.20 23.48 7.40
CA ILE A 18 6.54 22.57 8.31
C ILE A 18 5.06 22.85 8.06
N SER A 19 4.23 21.82 7.84
CA SER A 19 2.81 21.99 7.50
C SER A 19 2.05 22.58 8.71
N MET A 20 2.14 23.89 8.88
CA MET A 20 1.37 24.65 9.84
C MET A 20 0.27 25.39 9.10
N SER A 21 -0.96 24.93 9.21
CA SER A 21 -2.12 25.73 8.79
C SER A 21 -2.47 26.71 9.92
N LEU A 22 -2.25 28.00 9.71
CA LEU A 22 -2.76 29.04 10.57
C LEU A 22 -4.25 29.26 10.28
N SER A 23 -5.11 28.92 11.24
CA SER A 23 -6.52 29.33 11.18
C SER A 23 -6.72 30.66 11.88
N PHE A 24 -7.18 31.67 11.14
CA PHE A 24 -7.55 32.95 11.74
C PHE A 24 -8.98 32.87 12.28
N VAL A 25 -9.15 33.12 13.57
CA VAL A 25 -10.48 33.40 14.11
C VAL A 25 -10.86 34.82 13.71
N SER A 26 -11.98 34.99 13.01
CA SER A 26 -12.51 36.32 12.68
C SER A 26 -12.81 37.11 13.97
N ALA A 27 -12.07 38.15 14.20
CA ALA A 27 -12.32 39.04 15.34
C ALA A 27 -13.69 39.76 15.17
N LEU A 28 -14.49 39.70 16.21
CA LEU A 28 -15.71 40.48 16.39
C LEU A 28 -15.40 41.98 16.36
N GLU A 29 -16.35 42.78 15.86
CA GLU A 29 -16.25 44.22 15.79
C GLU A 29 -16.08 44.85 17.19
N GLY A 30 -14.90 45.33 17.46
CA GLY A 30 -14.52 46.06 18.65
C GLY A 30 -13.17 46.74 18.46
N ASN A 31 -12.89 47.86 19.12
CA ASN A 31 -11.63 48.61 19.03
C ASN A 31 -10.46 48.02 19.80
N ASP A 32 -10.42 46.68 19.96
CA ASP A 32 -9.40 46.05 20.75
C ASP A 32 -8.17 45.64 19.93
N GLU A 33 -6.99 45.98 20.42
CA GLU A 33 -5.70 45.52 19.88
C GLU A 33 -5.52 44.02 20.20
N VAL A 34 -5.43 43.18 19.16
CA VAL A 34 -5.15 41.76 19.32
C VAL A 34 -3.67 41.61 19.66
N LYS A 35 -3.35 41.11 20.86
CA LYS A 35 -2.00 40.74 21.25
C LYS A 35 -1.57 39.50 20.49
N MET A 36 -0.36 39.52 19.94
CA MET A 36 0.23 38.39 19.20
C MET A 36 0.30 37.07 20.00
N ASN A 37 0.05 37.14 21.32
CA ASN A 37 0.06 35.97 22.21
C ASN A 37 -1.26 35.18 22.23
N ASP A 38 -2.29 35.67 21.54
CA ASP A 38 -3.64 35.04 21.54
C ASP A 38 -3.90 34.18 20.27
N VAL A 39 -2.84 33.96 19.46
CA VAL A 39 -2.94 33.01 18.33
C VAL A 39 -2.83 31.61 18.92
N VAL A 40 -3.97 30.95 19.07
CA VAL A 40 -4.00 29.53 19.38
C VAL A 40 -3.58 28.79 18.12
N GLU A 41 -2.44 28.15 18.18
CA GLU A 41 -1.97 27.31 17.10
C GLU A 41 -2.74 25.98 17.10
N VAL A 42 -3.53 25.75 16.04
CA VAL A 42 -4.32 24.54 15.88
C VAL A 42 -3.43 23.44 15.28
N LYS A 43 -3.36 22.30 15.94
CA LYS A 43 -2.59 21.13 15.43
C LYS A 43 -3.29 20.52 14.22
N ASN A 44 -2.55 20.45 13.12
CA ASN A 44 -2.97 19.75 11.89
C ASN A 44 -1.78 19.00 11.29
N GLY A 45 -2.02 17.77 10.79
CA GLY A 45 -1.00 16.95 10.15
C GLY A 45 -0.20 16.07 11.11
N LEU A 46 0.97 15.63 10.66
CA LEU A 46 1.82 14.66 11.33
C LEU A 46 2.78 15.31 12.33
N TYR A 47 2.78 14.81 13.56
CA TYR A 47 3.70 15.23 14.62
C TYR A 47 4.56 14.05 15.07
N LYS A 48 5.87 14.26 15.17
CA LYS A 48 6.84 13.26 15.66
C LYS A 48 7.57 13.85 16.88
N GLU A 49 7.29 13.29 18.05
CA GLU A 49 7.89 13.74 19.31
C GLU A 49 8.33 12.55 20.16
N ASN A 50 9.58 12.56 20.65
CA ASN A 50 10.12 11.55 21.58
C ASN A 50 9.93 10.11 21.08
N GLY A 51 10.10 9.87 19.77
CA GLY A 51 9.90 8.56 19.13
C GLY A 51 8.45 8.14 18.97
N LYS A 52 7.51 9.02 19.27
CA LYS A 52 6.07 8.83 19.06
C LYS A 52 5.62 9.56 17.81
N VAL A 53 4.53 9.05 17.19
CA VAL A 53 3.93 9.61 16.00
C VAL A 53 2.44 9.84 16.25
N TYR A 54 2.00 11.06 16.01
CA TYR A 54 0.60 11.47 16.13
C TYR A 54 0.16 12.16 14.85
N PHE A 55 -1.12 12.07 14.56
CA PHE A 55 -1.74 12.84 13.48
C PHE A 55 -2.96 13.58 14.02
N TYR A 56 -3.06 14.87 13.69
CA TYR A 56 -4.15 15.72 14.17
C TYR A 56 -4.90 16.34 12.98
N GLU A 57 -6.20 16.45 13.14
CA GLU A 57 -7.07 17.28 12.30
C GLU A 57 -7.83 18.24 13.23
N ASN A 58 -7.51 19.54 13.15
CA ASN A 58 -8.09 20.59 14.01
C ASN A 58 -8.04 20.24 15.50
N ASP A 59 -6.84 19.92 16.01
CA ASP A 59 -6.56 19.49 17.38
C ASP A 59 -7.15 18.13 17.77
N VAL A 60 -7.89 17.46 16.90
CA VAL A 60 -8.42 16.11 17.15
C VAL A 60 -7.38 15.08 16.71
N ALA A 61 -6.98 14.21 17.64
CA ALA A 61 -6.08 13.10 17.31
C ALA A 61 -6.80 12.04 16.45
N ILE A 62 -6.23 11.75 15.30
CA ILE A 62 -6.70 10.73 14.35
C ILE A 62 -5.80 9.49 14.47
N THR A 63 -6.41 8.30 14.42
CA THR A 63 -5.72 7.00 14.54
C THR A 63 -6.02 6.10 13.35
N GLY A 64 -5.22 5.06 13.18
CA GLY A 64 -5.31 4.15 12.04
C GLY A 64 -4.44 4.62 10.87
N ILE A 65 -4.90 4.38 9.65
CA ILE A 65 -4.18 4.81 8.44
C ILE A 65 -4.52 6.26 8.13
N VAL A 66 -3.49 7.10 8.10
CA VAL A 66 -3.61 8.53 7.76
C VAL A 66 -2.74 8.86 6.55
N ASN A 67 -3.16 9.86 5.78
CA ASN A 67 -2.42 10.36 4.62
C ASN A 67 -1.86 11.73 4.95
N ASP A 68 -0.54 11.87 4.91
CA ASP A 68 0.15 13.14 5.00
C ASP A 68 0.89 13.41 3.68
N ASN A 69 0.33 14.29 2.86
CA ASN A 69 0.89 14.71 1.56
C ASN A 69 1.31 13.53 0.64
N GLY A 70 0.45 12.50 0.54
CA GLY A 70 0.68 11.32 -0.30
C GLY A 70 1.50 10.21 0.37
N THR A 71 2.00 10.43 1.59
CA THR A 71 2.64 9.40 2.42
C THR A 71 1.63 8.86 3.42
N PHE A 72 1.46 7.54 3.42
CA PHE A 72 0.56 6.87 4.36
C PHE A 72 1.32 6.44 5.62
N TYR A 73 0.71 6.70 6.77
CA TYR A 73 1.22 6.33 8.10
C TYR A 73 0.20 5.50 8.86
N TYR A 74 0.69 4.62 9.72
CA TYR A 74 -0.15 3.97 10.74
C TYR A 74 0.09 4.64 12.08
N VAL A 75 -0.97 5.21 12.65
CA VAL A 75 -0.92 5.99 13.90
C VAL A 75 -1.72 5.29 15.00
N ASN A 76 -1.06 4.97 16.11
CA ASN A 76 -1.70 4.45 17.31
C ASN A 76 -2.23 5.58 18.20
N ALA A 77 -3.25 5.28 19.00
CA ALA A 77 -3.81 6.23 19.97
C ALA A 77 -2.80 6.71 21.02
N ASP A 78 -1.82 5.88 21.38
CA ASP A 78 -0.76 6.20 22.34
C ASP A 78 0.48 6.81 21.67
N GLY A 79 0.46 7.02 20.35
CA GLY A 79 1.55 7.53 19.54
C GLY A 79 2.73 6.56 19.35
N ASN A 80 2.69 5.35 19.92
CA ASN A 80 3.77 4.40 19.72
C ASN A 80 3.77 3.86 18.28
N VAL A 81 4.96 3.75 17.69
CA VAL A 81 5.12 3.17 16.35
C VAL A 81 4.95 1.66 16.44
N LYS A 82 3.93 1.13 15.79
CA LYS A 82 3.70 -0.30 15.64
C LYS A 82 4.25 -0.74 14.29
N THR A 83 5.27 -1.59 14.30
CA THR A 83 6.00 -2.00 13.10
C THR A 83 5.63 -3.41 12.65
N GLY A 84 5.94 -3.72 11.38
CA GLY A 84 5.62 -5.03 10.78
C GLY A 84 4.19 -5.09 10.27
N TRP A 85 3.64 -6.32 10.22
CA TRP A 85 2.27 -6.52 9.77
C TRP A 85 1.26 -6.05 10.82
N VAL A 86 0.39 -5.16 10.41
CA VAL A 86 -0.69 -4.58 11.21
C VAL A 86 -2.02 -4.82 10.53
N ASN A 87 -3.00 -5.34 11.26
CA ASN A 87 -4.38 -5.42 10.78
C ASN A 87 -5.17 -4.21 11.30
N ASP A 88 -5.77 -3.48 10.40
CA ASP A 88 -6.68 -2.37 10.70
C ASP A 88 -7.93 -2.53 9.84
N GLN A 89 -9.11 -2.56 10.46
CA GLN A 89 -10.41 -2.75 9.81
C GLN A 89 -10.44 -3.95 8.82
N ASN A 90 -9.84 -5.08 9.21
CA ASN A 90 -9.67 -6.30 8.41
C ASN A 90 -8.77 -6.16 7.16
N HIS A 91 -7.99 -5.10 7.06
CA HIS A 91 -6.98 -4.89 6.02
C HIS A 91 -5.58 -4.97 6.63
N TRP A 92 -4.68 -5.65 5.91
CA TRP A 92 -3.31 -5.82 6.35
C TRP A 92 -2.40 -4.77 5.74
N TYR A 93 -1.60 -4.15 6.59
CA TYR A 93 -0.59 -3.15 6.22
C TYR A 93 0.78 -3.60 6.73
N PHE A 94 1.83 -3.23 6.03
CA PHE A 94 3.18 -3.40 6.55
C PHE A 94 3.75 -2.03 6.94
N VAL A 95 4.04 -1.85 8.22
CA VAL A 95 4.47 -0.57 8.80
C VAL A 95 5.97 -0.59 9.05
N ASN A 96 6.66 0.41 8.52
CA ASN A 96 8.09 0.64 8.72
C ASN A 96 8.38 1.25 10.11
N ASN A 97 9.68 1.31 10.48
CA ASN A 97 10.12 1.83 11.79
C ASN A 97 9.82 3.33 12.01
N ASP A 98 9.54 4.06 10.94
CA ASP A 98 9.20 5.48 10.96
C ASP A 98 7.68 5.73 10.92
N ALA A 99 6.89 4.69 11.12
CA ALA A 99 5.43 4.62 11.02
C ALA A 99 4.85 4.71 9.61
N THR A 100 5.68 4.85 8.56
CA THR A 100 5.17 4.85 7.17
C THR A 100 4.64 3.47 6.77
N CYS A 101 3.56 3.45 6.00
CA CYS A 101 3.06 2.22 5.40
C CYS A 101 3.87 1.86 4.15
N LYS A 102 4.31 0.62 4.05
CA LYS A 102 4.97 0.08 2.87
C LYS A 102 4.02 0.13 1.67
N GLN A 103 4.58 0.39 0.48
CA GLN A 103 3.82 0.42 -0.77
C GLN A 103 4.51 -0.42 -1.84
N GLY A 104 3.72 -0.92 -2.79
CA GLY A 104 4.21 -1.72 -3.90
C GLY A 104 4.60 -3.14 -3.50
N TRP A 105 5.50 -3.73 -4.28
CA TRP A 105 5.98 -5.07 -4.05
C TRP A 105 6.82 -5.19 -2.78
N TYR A 106 6.52 -6.22 -1.98
CA TYR A 106 7.23 -6.51 -0.76
C TYR A 106 7.46 -8.02 -0.58
N LYS A 107 8.72 -8.41 -0.40
CA LYS A 107 9.08 -9.81 -0.11
C LYS A 107 9.30 -10.00 1.39
N TYR A 108 8.50 -10.89 1.99
CA TYR A 108 8.56 -11.18 3.41
C TYR A 108 8.59 -12.69 3.65
N TYR A 109 9.60 -13.19 4.36
CA TYR A 109 9.86 -14.62 4.57
C TYR A 109 9.72 -15.46 3.28
N GLY A 110 10.31 -14.98 2.18
CA GLY A 110 10.34 -15.67 0.89
C GLY A 110 9.08 -15.55 0.04
N LYS A 111 7.99 -15.02 0.56
CA LYS A 111 6.72 -14.78 -0.16
C LYS A 111 6.62 -13.34 -0.63
N TRP A 112 6.00 -13.13 -1.79
CA TRP A 112 5.72 -11.80 -2.31
C TRP A 112 4.33 -11.34 -1.96
N TYR A 113 4.22 -10.07 -1.64
CA TYR A 113 2.99 -9.33 -1.33
C TYR A 113 2.95 -8.06 -2.17
N TYR A 114 1.76 -7.54 -2.41
CA TYR A 114 1.58 -6.23 -3.04
C TYR A 114 0.74 -5.33 -2.15
N LEU A 115 1.35 -4.23 -1.68
CA LEU A 115 0.72 -3.19 -0.86
C LEU A 115 0.23 -2.10 -1.81
N ASP A 116 -1.08 -2.04 -2.04
CA ASP A 116 -1.66 -1.24 -3.10
C ASP A 116 -1.87 0.23 -2.68
N ALA A 117 -0.92 1.08 -3.04
CA ALA A 117 -1.02 2.52 -2.79
C ALA A 117 -2.20 3.20 -3.51
N ASN A 118 -2.70 2.58 -4.59
CA ASN A 118 -3.77 3.11 -5.43
C ASN A 118 -5.16 2.58 -5.07
N ASP A 119 -5.28 1.74 -4.04
CA ASP A 119 -6.59 1.37 -3.52
C ASP A 119 -7.27 2.61 -2.94
N VAL A 120 -8.45 2.96 -3.49
CA VAL A 120 -9.15 4.21 -3.12
C VAL A 120 -9.80 4.14 -1.74
N THR A 121 -10.06 2.94 -1.25
CA THR A 121 -10.77 2.71 0.03
C THR A 121 -9.78 2.41 1.15
N TYR A 122 -8.78 1.57 0.86
CA TYR A 122 -7.79 1.11 1.83
C TYR A 122 -6.38 1.25 1.27
N PRO A 123 -5.92 2.49 1.01
CA PRO A 123 -4.63 2.75 0.38
C PRO A 123 -3.48 2.15 1.18
N SER A 124 -2.52 1.54 0.48
CA SER A 124 -1.38 0.82 1.04
C SER A 124 -1.72 -0.49 1.78
N SER A 125 -2.95 -1.00 1.66
CA SER A 125 -3.27 -2.33 2.17
C SER A 125 -2.74 -3.43 1.25
N ALA A 126 -2.49 -4.61 1.82
CA ALA A 126 -2.13 -5.79 1.05
C ALA A 126 -3.32 -6.28 0.22
N VAL A 127 -3.07 -6.57 -1.06
CA VAL A 127 -4.05 -7.25 -1.91
C VAL A 127 -4.22 -8.67 -1.42
N THR A 128 -5.45 -9.08 -1.11
CA THR A 128 -5.78 -10.41 -0.57
C THR A 128 -6.89 -11.07 -1.36
N ASN A 129 -6.87 -12.39 -1.44
CA ASN A 129 -7.93 -13.26 -1.98
C ASN A 129 -8.53 -12.81 -3.33
N GLN A 130 -7.72 -12.24 -4.21
CA GLN A 130 -8.14 -11.78 -5.54
C GLN A 130 -7.03 -11.86 -6.58
N ALA A 131 -7.41 -11.71 -7.84
CA ALA A 131 -6.47 -11.40 -8.90
C ALA A 131 -6.35 -9.90 -9.10
N LYS A 132 -5.15 -9.41 -9.38
CA LYS A 132 -4.89 -8.00 -9.68
C LYS A 132 -3.88 -7.88 -10.82
N GLU A 133 -4.18 -7.00 -11.76
CA GLU A 133 -3.23 -6.62 -12.80
C GLU A 133 -2.30 -5.52 -12.27
N ILE A 134 -1.00 -5.76 -12.40
CA ILE A 134 0.05 -4.84 -11.96
C ILE A 134 1.05 -4.73 -13.11
N ASN A 135 1.18 -3.55 -13.68
CA ASN A 135 2.03 -3.27 -14.84
C ASN A 135 1.78 -4.23 -16.04
N GLY A 136 0.51 -4.52 -16.33
CA GLY A 136 0.10 -5.39 -17.45
C GLY A 136 0.24 -6.90 -17.17
N ILE A 137 0.66 -7.29 -15.96
CA ILE A 137 0.78 -8.70 -15.55
C ILE A 137 -0.28 -9.00 -14.49
N LYS A 138 -1.07 -10.06 -14.73
CA LYS A 138 -2.09 -10.52 -13.79
C LYS A 138 -1.47 -11.44 -12.75
N TYR A 139 -1.53 -11.04 -11.48
CA TYR A 139 -1.13 -11.82 -10.32
C TYR A 139 -2.34 -12.30 -9.54
N HIS A 140 -2.19 -13.44 -8.88
CA HIS A 140 -3.21 -13.99 -7.99
C HIS A 140 -2.68 -13.98 -6.56
N PHE A 141 -3.49 -13.50 -5.63
CA PHE A 141 -3.14 -13.42 -4.21
C PHE A 141 -4.00 -14.38 -3.39
N ASP A 142 -3.40 -15.05 -2.42
CA ASP A 142 -4.11 -15.90 -1.48
C ASP A 142 -4.84 -15.07 -0.40
N GLU A 143 -5.54 -15.75 0.49
CA GLU A 143 -6.27 -15.12 1.60
C GLU A 143 -5.37 -14.34 2.58
N ASN A 144 -4.08 -14.70 2.64
CA ASN A 144 -3.08 -14.04 3.48
C ASN A 144 -2.32 -12.94 2.72
N GLY A 145 -2.67 -12.69 1.45
CA GLY A 145 -2.04 -11.66 0.60
C GLY A 145 -0.72 -12.08 -0.05
N ALA A 146 -0.30 -13.33 0.08
CA ALA A 146 0.86 -13.81 -0.66
C ALA A 146 0.48 -14.15 -2.11
N ILE A 147 1.42 -13.92 -3.05
CA ILE A 147 1.22 -14.36 -4.45
C ILE A 147 1.02 -15.87 -4.47
N LYS A 148 0.02 -16.33 -5.19
CA LYS A 148 -0.15 -17.74 -5.54
C LYS A 148 0.90 -18.15 -6.55
N THR A 149 1.53 -19.30 -6.33
CA THR A 149 2.55 -19.91 -7.17
C THR A 149 2.23 -21.37 -7.40
N GLY A 150 2.87 -21.99 -8.40
CA GLY A 150 2.59 -23.37 -8.76
C GLY A 150 1.37 -23.53 -9.65
N TRP A 151 0.76 -24.72 -9.60
CA TRP A 151 -0.40 -25.04 -10.43
C TRP A 151 -1.66 -24.33 -9.97
N MET A 152 -2.38 -23.71 -10.91
CA MET A 152 -3.68 -23.09 -10.67
C MET A 152 -4.66 -23.44 -11.81
N LEU A 153 -5.88 -23.78 -11.41
CA LEU A 153 -7.00 -24.02 -12.33
C LEU A 153 -7.78 -22.72 -12.53
N ASP A 154 -7.94 -22.28 -13.77
CA ASP A 154 -8.78 -21.14 -14.16
C ASP A 154 -9.83 -21.64 -15.17
N GLY A 155 -11.08 -21.74 -14.74
CA GLY A 155 -12.10 -22.47 -15.50
C GLY A 155 -11.77 -23.95 -15.62
N ASN A 156 -11.48 -24.41 -16.85
CA ASN A 156 -11.05 -25.78 -17.14
C ASN A 156 -9.56 -25.88 -17.48
N ASP A 157 -8.84 -24.76 -17.46
CA ASP A 157 -7.46 -24.66 -17.91
C ASP A 157 -6.49 -24.63 -16.75
N TRP A 158 -5.51 -25.55 -16.77
CA TRP A 158 -4.42 -25.55 -15.83
C TRP A 158 -3.30 -24.62 -16.29
N HIS A 159 -2.84 -23.74 -15.38
CA HIS A 159 -1.71 -22.85 -15.55
C HIS A 159 -0.66 -23.12 -14.47
N TYR A 160 0.60 -22.83 -14.79
CA TYR A 160 1.68 -22.90 -13.81
C TYR A 160 2.30 -21.50 -13.64
N TYR A 161 2.48 -21.10 -12.38
CA TYR A 161 3.08 -19.82 -12.01
C TYR A 161 4.39 -20.06 -11.28
N ASP A 162 5.45 -19.36 -11.69
CA ASP A 162 6.78 -19.44 -11.07
C ASP A 162 6.78 -18.88 -9.63
N GLN A 163 7.95 -18.89 -8.98
CA GLN A 163 8.12 -18.40 -7.60
C GLN A 163 7.91 -16.87 -7.47
N ASN A 164 7.89 -16.14 -8.57
CA ASN A 164 7.62 -14.71 -8.63
C ASN A 164 6.16 -14.42 -9.03
N GLY A 165 5.34 -15.45 -9.21
CA GLY A 165 3.95 -15.33 -9.63
C GLY A 165 3.76 -15.05 -11.11
N ASN A 166 4.79 -15.21 -11.94
CA ASN A 166 4.66 -15.06 -13.39
C ASN A 166 4.06 -16.34 -14.00
N LYS A 167 3.09 -16.16 -14.90
CA LYS A 167 2.54 -17.27 -15.67
C LYS A 167 3.61 -17.84 -16.61
N CYS A 168 3.85 -19.15 -16.51
CA CYS A 168 4.82 -19.85 -17.35
C CYS A 168 4.21 -20.25 -18.71
N THR A 169 5.08 -20.38 -19.72
CA THR A 169 4.78 -20.92 -21.06
C THR A 169 5.91 -21.84 -21.49
N GLY A 170 5.65 -22.70 -22.48
CA GLY A 170 6.63 -23.68 -22.93
C GLY A 170 6.82 -24.83 -21.95
N TRP A 171 8.01 -25.45 -21.99
CA TRP A 171 8.32 -26.56 -21.11
C TRP A 171 8.65 -26.09 -19.68
N VAL A 172 8.00 -26.71 -18.68
CA VAL A 172 8.28 -26.52 -17.26
C VAL A 172 8.57 -27.85 -16.59
N TYR A 173 9.55 -27.85 -15.69
CA TYR A 173 9.94 -29.04 -14.92
C TYR A 173 9.55 -28.88 -13.46
N VAL A 174 8.58 -29.69 -13.01
CA VAL A 174 7.99 -29.58 -11.68
C VAL A 174 7.94 -30.94 -11.02
N LYS A 175 8.49 -31.08 -9.81
CA LYS A 175 8.48 -32.33 -9.03
C LYS A 175 8.94 -33.56 -9.83
N ASN A 176 10.03 -33.41 -10.58
CA ASN A 176 10.64 -34.43 -11.45
C ASN A 176 9.79 -34.86 -12.66
N GLN A 177 8.85 -34.04 -13.11
CA GLN A 177 8.03 -34.27 -14.29
C GLN A 177 8.07 -33.06 -15.22
N TRP A 178 8.04 -33.30 -16.53
CA TRP A 178 7.93 -32.28 -17.55
C TRP A 178 6.47 -32.02 -17.92
N TYR A 179 6.13 -30.76 -18.11
CA TYR A 179 4.82 -30.28 -18.59
C TYR A 179 5.03 -29.29 -19.69
N LEU A 180 4.12 -29.25 -20.65
CA LEU A 180 4.13 -28.28 -21.74
C LEU A 180 2.96 -27.32 -21.56
N LEU A 181 3.25 -26.03 -21.59
CA LEU A 181 2.26 -24.95 -21.58
C LEU A 181 2.28 -24.26 -22.93
N ASN A 182 1.11 -23.97 -23.51
CA ASN A 182 1.04 -23.21 -24.74
C ASN A 182 1.40 -21.73 -24.54
N ASN A 183 1.28 -20.90 -25.59
CA ASN A 183 1.60 -19.46 -25.51
C ASN A 183 0.68 -18.67 -24.57
N ASP A 184 -0.53 -19.18 -24.28
CA ASP A 184 -1.46 -18.60 -23.32
C ASP A 184 -1.24 -19.13 -21.90
N GLY A 185 -0.23 -20.01 -21.73
CA GLY A 185 0.14 -20.64 -20.47
C GLY A 185 -0.81 -21.79 -20.08
N VAL A 186 -1.61 -22.33 -21.00
CA VAL A 186 -2.50 -23.46 -20.75
C VAL A 186 -1.74 -24.76 -20.90
N MET A 187 -1.86 -25.64 -19.88
CA MET A 187 -1.26 -26.98 -19.88
C MET A 187 -1.81 -27.82 -21.02
N GLN A 188 -0.90 -28.45 -21.75
CA GLN A 188 -1.23 -29.32 -22.89
C GLN A 188 -1.23 -30.78 -22.46
N THR A 189 -2.09 -31.57 -23.14
CA THR A 189 -2.18 -33.03 -23.00
C THR A 189 -2.21 -33.69 -24.37
N GLY A 190 -2.03 -35.02 -24.43
CA GLY A 190 -2.03 -35.79 -25.68
C GLY A 190 -0.78 -35.53 -26.52
N TRP A 191 -0.91 -35.79 -27.84
CA TRP A 191 0.21 -35.60 -28.76
C TRP A 191 0.44 -34.13 -29.11
N GLN A 192 1.68 -33.67 -28.82
CA GLN A 192 2.12 -32.30 -29.11
C GLN A 192 3.38 -32.32 -29.99
N ARG A 193 3.43 -31.42 -30.99
CA ARG A 193 4.61 -31.26 -31.85
C ARG A 193 5.37 -29.99 -31.48
N VAL A 194 6.56 -30.14 -30.91
CA VAL A 194 7.41 -29.01 -30.50
C VAL A 194 8.75 -29.11 -31.24
N SER A 195 9.12 -28.04 -31.94
CA SER A 195 10.39 -27.96 -32.68
C SER A 195 10.62 -29.17 -33.63
N GLY A 196 9.56 -29.65 -34.27
CA GLY A 196 9.62 -30.76 -35.23
C GLY A 196 9.57 -32.16 -34.61
N LYS A 197 9.62 -32.31 -33.30
CA LYS A 197 9.54 -33.57 -32.57
C LYS A 197 8.17 -33.75 -31.95
N TRP A 198 7.69 -35.01 -31.91
CA TRP A 198 6.46 -35.37 -31.25
C TRP A 198 6.70 -35.81 -29.82
N TYR A 199 5.83 -35.34 -28.92
CA TYR A 199 5.79 -35.69 -27.48
C TYR A 199 4.37 -36.11 -27.13
N TYR A 200 4.25 -37.08 -26.26
CA TYR A 200 2.97 -37.47 -25.69
C TYR A 200 2.93 -37.04 -24.23
N LEU A 201 1.91 -36.29 -23.88
CA LEU A 201 1.62 -35.83 -22.52
C LEU A 201 0.36 -36.56 -22.06
N ASP A 202 0.41 -37.20 -20.91
CA ASP A 202 -0.74 -37.94 -20.38
C ASP A 202 -1.90 -36.96 -20.00
N GLU A 203 -2.99 -37.49 -19.46
CA GLU A 203 -4.15 -36.67 -19.05
C GLU A 203 -3.82 -35.71 -17.88
N SER A 204 -2.77 -36.01 -17.09
CA SER A 204 -2.25 -35.10 -16.06
C SER A 204 -1.28 -34.05 -16.61
N GLY A 205 -1.01 -34.09 -17.93
CA GLY A 205 -0.07 -33.21 -18.63
C GLY A 205 1.40 -33.61 -18.48
N GLN A 206 1.69 -34.79 -17.92
CA GLN A 206 3.07 -35.28 -17.74
C GLN A 206 3.61 -35.92 -19.03
N GLY A 207 4.86 -35.57 -19.37
CA GLY A 207 5.57 -36.06 -20.56
C GLY A 207 6.91 -36.66 -20.25
#